data_a22fc7442468416ee272a597d3ededa2
#
_entry.id   a22fc7442468416ee272a597d3ededa2
#
_cell.length_a   1.000
_cell.length_b   1.000
_cell.length_c   1.000
_cell.angle_alpha   90.00
_cell.angle_beta   90.00
_cell.angle_gamma   90.00
#
_symmetry.space_group_name_H-M   'P 1'
#
loop_
_entity.id
_entity.type
_entity.pdbx_description
1 polymer ?
#
loop_
_entity_poly.entity_id
_entity_poly.type
_entity_poly.pdbx_seq_one_letter_code
_entity_poly.pdbx_strand_id
1 'polypeptide(L)'
;MIHTKFMLCCLLSVLLLSCSEDDDIVRHSEKNAIFVYMAADNDLDYFAIQNINQMERCFSENQISNGVYVYVDRVKNRKTSHPCLYKVKADNTDLIVSEIIKT
;
A
#
# COMPACT_ATOMS: atom_id res chain seq x y z
N MET A 1 30.49 38.03 -33.90
CA MET A 1 30.84 37.74 -32.49
C MET A 1 29.61 37.66 -31.58
N ILE A 2 28.59 38.46 -31.78
CA ILE A 2 27.34 38.42 -30.92
C ILE A 2 26.54 37.14 -31.16
N HIS A 3 26.50 36.62 -32.37
CA HIS A 3 25.75 35.42 -32.71
C HIS A 3 26.29 34.15 -32.07
N THR A 4 27.58 34.01 -31.89
CA THR A 4 28.21 32.85 -31.24
C THR A 4 27.95 32.83 -29.73
N LYS A 5 27.92 34.00 -29.10
CA LYS A 5 27.56 34.11 -27.67
C LYS A 5 26.08 33.81 -27.41
N PHE A 6 25.23 34.23 -28.33
CA PHE A 6 23.78 33.97 -28.25
C PHE A 6 23.46 32.48 -28.47
N MET A 7 24.17 31.86 -29.40
CA MET A 7 24.03 30.44 -29.69
C MET A 7 24.52 29.58 -28.53
N LEU A 8 25.60 29.98 -27.85
CA LEU A 8 26.08 29.28 -26.66
C LEU A 8 25.13 29.39 -25.47
N CYS A 9 24.49 30.56 -25.32
CA CYS A 9 23.50 30.78 -24.25
C CYS A 9 22.23 29.95 -24.48
N CYS A 10 21.77 29.82 -25.72
CA CYS A 10 20.65 28.93 -26.07
C CYS A 10 20.97 27.45 -25.87
N LEU A 11 22.20 27.04 -26.16
CA LEU A 11 22.63 25.66 -25.92
C LEU A 11 22.68 25.32 -24.42
N LEU A 12 23.10 26.27 -23.60
CA LEU A 12 23.16 26.10 -22.14
C LEU A 12 21.75 26.06 -21.52
N SER A 13 20.81 26.82 -22.07
CA SER A 13 19.43 26.82 -21.59
C SER A 13 18.69 25.51 -21.92
N VAL A 14 19.00 24.86 -23.02
CA VAL A 14 18.42 23.55 -23.38
C VAL A 14 18.94 22.45 -22.46
N LEU A 15 20.18 22.56 -21.99
CA LEU A 15 20.73 21.60 -21.03
C LEU A 15 20.09 21.72 -19.63
N LEU A 16 19.54 22.87 -19.26
CA LEU A 16 18.87 23.07 -18.01
C LEU A 16 17.41 22.58 -18.03
N LEU A 17 16.82 22.40 -19.20
CA LEU A 17 15.47 21.83 -19.36
C LEU A 17 15.48 20.31 -19.41
N SER A 18 16.63 19.67 -19.39
CA SER A 18 16.76 18.21 -19.31
C SER A 18 16.84 17.69 -17.86
N CYS A 19 16.58 18.51 -16.86
CA CYS A 19 16.08 17.97 -15.61
C CYS A 19 14.71 17.35 -15.95
N SER A 20 14.74 16.09 -16.31
CA SER A 20 13.55 15.27 -16.38
C SER A 20 12.74 15.55 -15.13
N GLU A 21 11.52 15.96 -15.32
CA GLU A 21 10.50 15.63 -14.39
C GLU A 21 10.66 14.12 -14.21
N ASP A 22 11.39 13.72 -13.20
CA ASP A 22 11.11 12.44 -12.60
C ASP A 22 9.65 12.54 -12.33
N ASP A 23 8.84 11.86 -13.14
CA ASP A 23 7.50 11.60 -12.79
C ASP A 23 7.57 11.26 -11.31
N ASP A 24 7.05 12.14 -10.50
CA ASP A 24 6.71 11.82 -9.16
C ASP A 24 5.72 10.66 -9.24
N ILE A 25 6.23 9.50 -9.59
CA ILE A 25 5.74 8.29 -9.00
C ILE A 25 5.98 8.60 -7.54
N VAL A 26 5.02 9.25 -6.94
CA VAL A 26 4.89 9.29 -5.50
C VAL A 26 4.80 7.83 -5.14
N ARG A 27 5.96 7.19 -5.10
CA ARG A 27 6.14 6.00 -4.32
C ARG A 27 5.83 6.51 -2.93
N HIS A 28 4.58 6.36 -2.53
CA HIS A 28 4.26 6.30 -1.15
C HIS A 28 5.09 5.13 -0.64
N SER A 29 6.38 5.38 -0.44
CA SER A 29 7.24 4.42 0.23
C SER A 29 6.63 4.32 1.61
N GLU A 30 5.99 3.19 1.84
CA GLU A 30 5.51 2.84 3.15
C GLU A 30 6.71 3.00 4.08
N LYS A 31 6.75 4.10 4.82
CA LYS A 31 7.89 4.41 5.69
C LYS A 31 8.07 3.38 6.77
N ASN A 32 6.96 2.73 7.17
CA ASN A 32 6.91 1.71 8.19
C ASN A 32 5.89 0.63 7.78
N ALA A 33 6.13 -0.59 8.20
CA ALA A 33 5.20 -1.69 8.06
C ALA A 33 4.75 -2.16 9.44
N ILE A 34 3.47 -2.40 9.58
CA ILE A 34 2.85 -2.98 10.77
C ILE A 34 2.44 -4.41 10.43
N PHE A 35 2.90 -5.37 11.21
CA PHE A 35 2.51 -6.77 11.06
C PHE A 35 1.64 -7.18 12.23
N VAL A 36 0.48 -7.72 11.91
CA VAL A 36 -0.47 -8.26 12.86
C VAL A 36 -0.57 -9.76 12.66
N TYR A 37 -0.38 -10.53 13.70
CA TYR A 37 -0.63 -11.96 13.70
C TYR A 37 -1.93 -12.27 14.46
N MET A 38 -2.85 -12.94 13.80
CA MET A 38 -4.13 -13.36 14.37
C MET A 38 -4.18 -14.89 14.44
N ALA A 39 -3.99 -15.43 15.63
CA ALA A 39 -4.21 -16.85 15.90
C ALA A 39 -5.71 -17.08 16.13
N ALA A 40 -6.43 -17.29 15.05
CA ALA A 40 -7.90 -17.37 15.05
C ALA A 40 -8.42 -18.79 14.70
N ASP A 41 -7.58 -19.81 14.86
CA ASP A 41 -7.97 -21.22 14.73
C ASP A 41 -8.73 -21.69 15.98
N ASN A 42 -9.76 -20.93 16.37
CA ASN A 42 -10.56 -21.15 17.57
C ASN A 42 -11.86 -20.32 17.50
N ASP A 43 -12.51 -20.08 18.62
CA ASP A 43 -13.75 -19.30 18.73
C ASP A 43 -13.58 -17.82 18.31
N LEU A 44 -12.37 -17.34 18.12
CA LEU A 44 -12.08 -15.98 17.71
C LEU A 44 -12.07 -15.80 16.18
N ASP A 45 -12.28 -16.84 15.39
CA ASP A 45 -12.26 -16.78 13.92
C ASP A 45 -13.19 -15.70 13.35
N TYR A 46 -14.39 -15.60 13.87
CA TYR A 46 -15.35 -14.57 13.48
C TYR A 46 -14.84 -13.15 13.78
N PHE A 47 -14.26 -12.95 14.94
CA PHE A 47 -13.74 -11.65 15.36
C PHE A 47 -12.51 -11.22 14.57
N ALA A 48 -11.69 -12.17 14.12
CA ALA A 48 -10.55 -11.86 13.25
C ALA A 48 -11.01 -11.20 11.95
N ILE A 49 -12.08 -11.70 11.34
CA ILE A 49 -12.67 -11.12 10.12
C ILE A 49 -13.24 -9.73 10.39
N GLN A 50 -13.95 -9.54 11.50
CA GLN A 50 -14.45 -8.22 11.90
C GLN A 50 -13.33 -7.22 12.12
N ASN A 51 -12.23 -7.65 12.73
CA ASN A 51 -11.08 -6.79 12.96
C ASN A 51 -10.40 -6.36 11.64
N ILE A 52 -10.31 -7.24 10.64
CA ILE A 52 -9.80 -6.87 9.31
C ILE A 52 -10.72 -5.82 8.68
N ASN A 53 -12.04 -6.00 8.72
CA ASN A 53 -12.99 -5.00 8.22
C ASN A 53 -12.84 -3.65 8.94
N GLN A 54 -12.60 -3.65 10.24
CA GLN A 54 -12.35 -2.41 10.99
C GLN A 54 -11.05 -1.73 10.55
N MET A 55 -10.00 -2.49 10.26
CA MET A 55 -8.76 -1.96 9.73
C MET A 55 -8.98 -1.33 8.34
N GLU A 56 -9.73 -1.99 7.46
CA GLU A 56 -10.09 -1.48 6.14
C GLU A 56 -10.85 -0.15 6.23
N ARG A 57 -11.81 -0.05 7.14
CA ARG A 57 -12.56 1.18 7.41
C ARG A 57 -11.64 2.30 7.93
N CYS A 58 -10.73 1.97 8.83
CA CYS A 58 -9.75 2.92 9.34
C CYS A 58 -8.88 3.50 8.21
N PHE A 59 -8.46 2.67 7.25
CA PHE A 59 -7.75 3.11 6.05
C PHE A 59 -8.60 3.98 5.14
N SER A 60 -9.91 3.71 5.04
CA SER A 60 -10.86 4.51 4.26
C SER A 60 -11.10 5.89 4.87
N GLU A 61 -11.15 5.99 6.19
CA GLU A 61 -11.46 7.22 6.93
C GLU A 61 -10.24 8.10 7.18
N ASN A 62 -9.04 7.54 7.10
CA ASN A 62 -7.79 8.21 7.46
C ASN A 62 -6.77 8.05 6.32
N GLN A 63 -5.91 9.06 6.18
CA GLN A 63 -4.75 8.96 5.29
C GLN A 63 -3.64 8.21 6.00
N ILE A 64 -3.61 6.88 5.81
CA ILE A 64 -2.59 6.02 6.41
C ILE A 64 -1.50 5.75 5.39
N SER A 65 -0.27 6.14 5.71
CA SER A 65 0.90 5.95 4.86
C SER A 65 1.69 4.67 5.17
N ASN A 66 1.34 3.98 6.24
CA ASN A 66 2.00 2.73 6.66
C ASN A 66 1.37 1.53 5.95
N GLY A 67 2.19 0.55 5.56
CA GLY A 67 1.70 -0.75 5.16
C GLY A 67 1.21 -1.53 6.38
N VAL A 68 0.00 -2.07 6.34
CA VAL A 68 -0.50 -2.98 7.37
C VAL A 68 -0.72 -4.35 6.77
N TYR A 69 -0.07 -5.33 7.35
CA TYR A 69 -0.10 -6.73 6.92
C TYR A 69 -0.67 -7.57 8.03
N VAL A 70 -1.65 -8.38 7.71
CA VAL A 70 -2.33 -9.23 8.69
C VAL A 70 -2.18 -10.69 8.28
N TYR A 71 -1.48 -11.45 9.08
CA TYR A 71 -1.44 -12.91 8.96
C TYR A 71 -2.54 -13.50 9.84
N VAL A 72 -3.45 -14.23 9.23
CA VAL A 72 -4.58 -14.86 9.92
C VAL A 72 -4.48 -16.36 9.79
N ASP A 73 -4.41 -17.05 10.91
CA ASP A 73 -4.59 -18.49 11.01
C ASP A 73 -6.03 -18.77 11.44
N ARG A 74 -6.81 -19.40 10.56
CA ARG A 74 -8.25 -19.61 10.74
C ARG A 74 -8.61 -21.06 11.00
N VAL A 75 -9.83 -21.29 11.47
CA VAL A 75 -10.40 -22.63 11.69
C VAL A 75 -10.40 -23.45 10.40
N LYS A 76 -9.87 -24.67 10.46
CA LYS A 76 -9.57 -25.54 9.29
C LYS A 76 -10.77 -26.09 8.53
N ASN A 77 -11.99 -25.98 9.03
CA ASN A 77 -13.20 -26.59 8.45
C ASN A 77 -13.98 -25.67 7.53
N ARG A 78 -13.48 -24.52 7.18
CA ARG A 78 -14.13 -23.58 6.25
C ARG A 78 -13.44 -23.62 4.90
N LYS A 79 -14.18 -23.33 3.81
CA LYS A 79 -13.65 -23.30 2.44
C LYS A 79 -12.46 -22.35 2.22
N THR A 80 -12.21 -21.47 3.18
CA THR A 80 -11.13 -20.47 3.15
C THR A 80 -10.19 -20.62 4.35
N SER A 81 -9.93 -21.84 4.77
CA SER A 81 -9.30 -22.16 6.05
C SER A 81 -7.77 -22.28 6.00
N HIS A 82 -7.15 -21.78 4.95
CA HIS A 82 -5.70 -21.71 4.92
C HIS A 82 -5.22 -20.43 5.60
N PRO A 83 -4.12 -20.47 6.34
CA PRO A 83 -3.48 -19.26 6.82
C PRO A 83 -3.22 -18.31 5.66
N CYS A 84 -3.64 -17.07 5.79
CA CYS A 84 -3.51 -16.07 4.73
C CYS A 84 -2.80 -14.83 5.24
N LEU A 85 -1.94 -14.27 4.41
CA LEU A 85 -1.35 -12.96 4.63
C LEU A 85 -2.07 -11.93 3.76
N TYR A 86 -2.74 -11.00 4.41
CA TYR A 86 -3.43 -9.87 3.77
C TYR A 86 -2.58 -8.62 3.82
N LYS A 87 -2.61 -7.85 2.73
CA LYS A 87 -2.24 -6.44 2.75
C LYS A 87 -3.51 -5.62 2.89
N VAL A 88 -3.67 -4.90 4.00
CA VAL A 88 -4.88 -4.14 4.28
C VAL A 88 -5.08 -3.04 3.25
N LYS A 89 -6.29 -2.96 2.70
CA LYS A 89 -6.72 -2.01 1.69
C LYS A 89 -7.94 -1.23 2.20
N ALA A 90 -8.03 0.04 1.84
CA ALA A 90 -9.15 0.89 2.24
C ALA A 90 -10.48 0.37 1.67
N ASP A 91 -11.44 0.18 2.56
CA ASP A 91 -12.83 -0.16 2.23
C ASP A 91 -13.75 0.21 3.38
N ASN A 92 -14.98 0.60 3.10
CA ASN A 92 -15.97 0.90 4.12
C ASN A 92 -17.20 -0.02 4.09
N THR A 93 -17.12 -1.11 3.36
CA THR A 93 -18.14 -2.15 3.33
C THR A 93 -17.87 -3.23 4.40
N ASP A 94 -18.78 -4.17 4.55
CA ASP A 94 -18.60 -5.34 5.44
C ASP A 94 -17.88 -6.51 4.74
N LEU A 95 -17.46 -6.31 3.49
CA LEU A 95 -16.70 -7.29 2.73
C LEU A 95 -15.21 -7.04 2.91
N ILE A 96 -14.42 -8.10 3.02
CA ILE A 96 -12.97 -7.99 3.00
C ILE A 96 -12.51 -7.82 1.56
N VAL A 97 -11.90 -6.67 1.27
CA VAL A 97 -11.33 -6.33 -0.04
C VAL A 97 -9.80 -6.34 -0.03
N SER A 98 -9.20 -6.50 1.15
CA SER A 98 -7.75 -6.58 1.31
C SER A 98 -7.16 -7.69 0.45
N GLU A 99 -6.02 -7.42 -0.14
CA GLU A 99 -5.34 -8.34 -1.04
C GLU A 99 -4.70 -9.49 -0.26
N ILE A 100 -4.95 -10.73 -0.69
CA ILE A 100 -4.22 -11.89 -0.21
C ILE A 100 -2.91 -11.96 -0.97
N ILE A 101 -1.79 -11.74 -0.28
CA ILE A 101 -0.46 -11.74 -0.89
C ILE A 101 0.28 -13.06 -0.68
N LYS A 102 -0.20 -13.88 0.25
CA LYS A 102 0.33 -15.23 0.48
C LYS A 102 -0.70 -16.11 1.18
N THR A 103 -0.76 -17.37 0.77
CA THR A 103 -1.50 -18.47 1.42
C THR A 103 -0.53 -19.53 1.89
#